data_85504a8b3a064dda8f7118d866ffc297
#
_entry.id   85504a8b3a064dda8f7118d866ffc297
#
_cell.length_a   1.000
_cell.length_b   1.000
_cell.length_c   1.000
_cell.angle_alpha   90.00
_cell.angle_beta   90.00
_cell.angle_gamma   90.00
#
_symmetry.space_group_name_H-M   'P 1'
#
loop_
_entity.id
_entity.type
_entity.pdbx_description
1 polymer ?
#
loop_
_entity_poly.entity_id
_entity_poly.type
_entity_poly.pdbx_seq_one_letter_code
_entity_poly.pdbx_strand_id
1 'polypeptide(L)'
;MRKSPLALLLSLICLISSHNEIQAQGHPPTDSLRQRAAASVGKEKHDLLMRIAMSTNDIADWDATLNDAIDRCDTPAICRSRLNRIQCLFNFYSVDSAIIEARESLPFILNAKQYSFYFSTYNTFISGLFKQRRFDEAREEATTMFETAQQVKQPVGMTMALQVQGSMYYKLGLYDQALTSLEKGIAICPTYENGENQVLYISAVLYEWLFMTALKVNDTERISRYADSYAALVNWRDEHGKVDPTGHYPVTSRSLQAFSFLKKGQIKEARRLLDEAVRFIHPQIPANAYEHFYEARRELREMTGDYQGAIKDMDILLAAHEGDLSFYMDDLLKKAELLAHSGDPRSCISLYHTYIQVKDSVNRLDIASRMDQLRTIYEVDRLNQERQYARNWMFAAFTGCLLLVLLLAGYIIYSQRLKAKNQVLYRRIQEQIRQENKAVETIKQIPENDLSRELRLFINLNELLEKEKLYTDPTLNRDDLAQRLGTNRTYLMEAVRTYGGNMTVREYIYDFRLKHAAELLSSPSALSIDQICYDSGFASRSVFYRLFRQSYGLSPNEYRKLAEKEKEN
;
A
#
# COMPACT_ATOMS: atom_id res chain seq x y z
N MET A 1 3.45 21.12 -42.24
CA MET A 1 3.41 20.40 -40.93
C MET A 1 2.50 19.18 -41.12
N ARG A 2 3.08 18.00 -41.38
CA ARG A 2 2.36 16.73 -41.49
C ARG A 2 2.32 16.02 -40.12
N LYS A 3 1.29 15.27 -39.88
CA LYS A 3 0.68 14.93 -38.59
C LYS A 3 1.23 13.63 -37.98
N SER A 4 1.44 13.55 -36.66
CA SER A 4 1.83 12.32 -35.96
C SER A 4 0.66 11.32 -35.92
N PRO A 5 0.84 10.06 -36.31
CA PRO A 5 -0.22 9.07 -36.45
C PRO A 5 -0.65 8.40 -35.13
N LEU A 6 0.23 8.32 -34.14
CA LEU A 6 -0.17 7.85 -32.81
C LEU A 6 -1.25 8.77 -32.21
N ALA A 7 -1.15 10.08 -32.51
CA ALA A 7 -2.16 11.06 -32.16
C ALA A 7 -3.44 10.89 -32.99
N LEU A 8 -3.34 10.49 -34.26
CA LEU A 8 -4.49 10.17 -35.11
C LEU A 8 -5.18 8.89 -34.62
N LEU A 9 -4.43 7.89 -34.21
CA LEU A 9 -4.94 6.63 -33.67
C LEU A 9 -5.60 6.82 -32.32
N LEU A 10 -4.99 7.57 -31.42
CA LEU A 10 -5.57 7.91 -30.11
C LEU A 10 -6.89 8.68 -30.27
N SER A 11 -6.97 9.61 -31.23
CA SER A 11 -8.20 10.34 -31.51
C SER A 11 -9.25 9.48 -32.23
N LEU A 12 -8.84 8.65 -33.19
CA LEU A 12 -9.75 7.74 -33.90
C LEU A 12 -10.33 6.67 -32.96
N ILE A 13 -9.51 6.13 -32.06
CA ILE A 13 -9.92 5.10 -31.08
C ILE A 13 -10.80 5.69 -29.97
N CYS A 14 -10.49 6.87 -29.44
CA CYS A 14 -11.39 7.58 -28.53
C CYS A 14 -12.74 7.96 -29.20
N LEU A 15 -12.70 8.28 -30.47
CA LEU A 15 -13.90 8.56 -31.27
C LEU A 15 -14.72 7.29 -31.54
N ILE A 16 -14.06 6.15 -31.73
CA ILE A 16 -14.71 4.86 -32.05
C ILE A 16 -15.27 4.18 -30.79
N SER A 17 -14.67 4.34 -29.61
CA SER A 17 -15.19 3.76 -28.37
C SER A 17 -16.55 4.34 -27.96
N SER A 18 -16.91 5.49 -28.46
CA SER A 18 -18.24 6.09 -28.25
C SER A 18 -19.29 5.69 -29.32
N HIS A 19 -18.95 4.85 -30.34
CA HIS A 19 -19.79 4.63 -31.54
C HIS A 19 -19.91 3.16 -31.93
N ASN A 20 -20.34 2.28 -31.05
CA ASN A 20 -20.63 0.88 -31.40
C ASN A 20 -21.91 0.66 -32.24
N GLU A 21 -22.63 1.70 -32.66
CA GLU A 21 -23.91 1.52 -33.37
C GLU A 21 -23.96 2.08 -34.79
N ILE A 22 -22.94 2.75 -35.35
CA ILE A 22 -23.12 3.60 -36.53
C ILE A 22 -22.39 3.13 -37.81
N GLN A 23 -21.56 2.10 -37.84
CA GLN A 23 -20.70 1.85 -38.99
C GLN A 23 -20.83 0.50 -39.72
N ALA A 24 -22.03 -0.02 -39.88
CA ALA A 24 -22.26 -1.09 -40.86
C ALA A 24 -22.71 -0.60 -42.27
N GLN A 25 -22.82 0.71 -42.45
CA GLN A 25 -23.22 1.28 -43.76
C GLN A 25 -22.18 2.32 -44.18
N GLY A 26 -21.72 2.23 -45.46
CA GLY A 26 -20.78 3.18 -46.05
C GLY A 26 -21.19 4.63 -45.77
N HIS A 27 -20.19 5.48 -45.41
CA HIS A 27 -20.45 6.87 -45.04
C HIS A 27 -21.22 7.58 -46.16
N PRO A 28 -22.42 8.15 -45.89
CA PRO A 28 -23.05 9.03 -46.81
C PRO A 28 -22.15 10.25 -47.04
N PRO A 29 -22.12 10.83 -48.24
CA PRO A 29 -21.36 12.05 -48.53
C PRO A 29 -21.63 13.10 -47.45
N THR A 30 -20.62 13.80 -47.00
CA THR A 30 -20.70 14.80 -45.90
C THR A 30 -21.82 15.83 -46.16
N ASP A 31 -22.05 16.17 -47.44
CA ASP A 31 -23.13 17.07 -47.84
C ASP A 31 -24.52 16.50 -47.51
N SER A 32 -24.73 15.21 -47.68
CA SER A 32 -25.98 14.55 -47.29
C SER A 32 -26.20 14.60 -45.78
N LEU A 33 -25.14 14.42 -44.98
CA LEU A 33 -25.21 14.56 -43.51
C LEU A 33 -25.52 16.01 -43.11
N ARG A 34 -24.92 17.02 -43.76
CA ARG A 34 -25.20 18.45 -43.53
C ARG A 34 -26.65 18.82 -43.84
N GLN A 35 -27.21 18.33 -44.96
CA GLN A 35 -28.63 18.55 -45.30
C GLN A 35 -29.57 17.93 -44.26
N ARG A 36 -29.27 16.72 -43.81
CA ARG A 36 -30.06 16.05 -42.77
C ARG A 36 -29.94 16.78 -41.42
N ALA A 37 -28.74 17.21 -41.02
CA ALA A 37 -28.55 17.96 -39.80
C ALA A 37 -29.31 19.30 -39.78
N ALA A 38 -29.38 19.98 -40.94
CA ALA A 38 -30.17 21.21 -41.10
C ALA A 38 -31.68 20.99 -40.96
N ALA A 39 -32.19 19.81 -41.33
CA ALA A 39 -33.59 19.43 -41.20
C ALA A 39 -33.97 18.79 -39.86
N SER A 40 -33.01 18.41 -39.05
CA SER A 40 -33.21 17.73 -37.77
C SER A 40 -33.12 18.70 -36.58
N VAL A 41 -33.69 18.29 -35.43
CA VAL A 41 -33.66 19.06 -34.18
C VAL A 41 -33.27 18.19 -33.00
N GLY A 42 -32.85 18.80 -31.89
CA GLY A 42 -32.57 18.11 -30.65
C GLY A 42 -31.39 17.12 -30.75
N LYS A 43 -31.52 15.96 -30.14
CA LYS A 43 -30.44 14.95 -30.06
C LYS A 43 -30.04 14.44 -31.45
N GLU A 44 -31.00 14.23 -32.36
CA GLU A 44 -30.72 13.75 -33.73
C GLU A 44 -29.81 14.72 -34.49
N LYS A 45 -30.10 16.02 -34.42
CA LYS A 45 -29.23 17.06 -34.99
C LYS A 45 -27.82 16.98 -34.43
N HIS A 46 -27.69 16.87 -33.10
CA HIS A 46 -26.39 16.77 -32.43
C HIS A 46 -25.58 15.56 -32.90
N ASP A 47 -26.22 14.38 -32.98
CA ASP A 47 -25.56 13.15 -33.42
C ASP A 47 -25.10 13.26 -34.90
N LEU A 48 -25.83 13.95 -35.73
CA LEU A 48 -25.43 14.23 -37.12
C LEU A 48 -24.26 15.21 -37.19
N LEU A 49 -24.28 16.31 -36.40
CA LEU A 49 -23.17 17.26 -36.30
C LEU A 49 -21.89 16.56 -35.78
N MET A 50 -22.01 15.71 -34.77
CA MET A 50 -20.91 14.90 -34.30
C MET A 50 -20.30 14.01 -35.40
N ARG A 51 -21.13 13.35 -36.19
CA ARG A 51 -20.68 12.52 -37.32
C ARG A 51 -19.98 13.33 -38.41
N ILE A 52 -20.48 14.54 -38.71
CA ILE A 52 -19.84 15.46 -39.65
C ILE A 52 -18.47 15.86 -39.14
N ALA A 53 -18.39 16.37 -37.92
CA ALA A 53 -17.13 16.82 -37.27
C ALA A 53 -16.09 15.70 -37.20
N MET A 54 -16.51 14.48 -36.90
CA MET A 54 -15.64 13.29 -36.91
C MET A 54 -15.10 12.95 -38.30
N SER A 55 -15.92 13.13 -39.36
CA SER A 55 -15.52 12.80 -40.72
C SER A 55 -14.62 13.87 -41.35
N THR A 56 -14.83 15.14 -41.00
CA THR A 56 -14.05 16.27 -41.53
C THR A 56 -12.80 16.58 -40.74
N ASN A 57 -12.81 16.34 -39.44
CA ASN A 57 -11.82 16.85 -38.47
C ASN A 57 -11.63 18.38 -38.59
N ASP A 58 -12.69 19.10 -38.99
CA ASP A 58 -12.68 20.55 -39.09
C ASP A 58 -13.11 21.17 -37.74
N ILE A 59 -12.34 22.16 -37.28
CA ILE A 59 -12.63 22.84 -36.04
C ILE A 59 -13.98 23.55 -36.04
N ALA A 60 -14.40 24.08 -37.19
CA ALA A 60 -15.70 24.75 -37.34
C ALA A 60 -16.88 23.78 -37.17
N ASP A 61 -16.75 22.52 -37.62
CA ASP A 61 -17.77 21.50 -37.40
C ASP A 61 -17.82 21.08 -35.89
N TRP A 62 -16.68 21.07 -35.20
CA TRP A 62 -16.66 20.88 -33.74
C TRP A 62 -17.27 22.05 -32.99
N ASP A 63 -17.03 23.30 -33.46
CA ASP A 63 -17.68 24.51 -32.91
C ASP A 63 -19.20 24.42 -33.06
N ALA A 64 -19.70 24.03 -34.21
CA ALA A 64 -21.13 23.82 -34.43
C ALA A 64 -21.73 22.75 -33.48
N THR A 65 -20.99 21.66 -33.27
CA THR A 65 -21.39 20.59 -32.35
C THR A 65 -21.46 21.06 -30.90
N LEU A 66 -20.46 21.83 -30.47
CA LEU A 66 -20.40 22.39 -29.11
C LEU A 66 -21.52 23.41 -28.89
N ASN A 67 -21.74 24.33 -29.84
CA ASN A 67 -22.79 25.34 -29.75
C ASN A 67 -24.18 24.70 -29.66
N ASP A 68 -24.47 23.68 -30.48
CA ASP A 68 -25.73 22.93 -30.38
C ASP A 68 -25.94 22.27 -29.01
N ALA A 69 -24.87 21.73 -28.41
CA ALA A 69 -24.94 21.16 -27.06
C ALA A 69 -25.19 22.24 -26.00
N ILE A 70 -24.57 23.42 -26.13
CA ILE A 70 -24.76 24.57 -25.23
C ILE A 70 -26.20 25.07 -25.34
N ASP A 71 -26.71 25.29 -26.53
CA ASP A 71 -28.08 25.77 -26.77
C ASP A 71 -29.15 24.85 -26.17
N ARG A 72 -28.86 23.56 -26.11
CA ARG A 72 -29.74 22.55 -25.49
C ARG A 72 -29.51 22.38 -23.98
N CYS A 73 -28.52 23.07 -23.39
CA CYS A 73 -28.10 22.88 -22.00
C CYS A 73 -27.80 21.41 -21.67
N ASP A 74 -27.28 20.63 -22.62
CA ASP A 74 -26.99 19.20 -22.48
C ASP A 74 -25.56 19.03 -21.94
N THR A 75 -25.43 19.02 -20.64
CA THR A 75 -24.12 18.96 -19.97
C THR A 75 -23.23 17.78 -20.42
N PRO A 76 -23.70 16.53 -20.54
CA PRO A 76 -22.88 15.45 -21.09
C PRO A 76 -22.44 15.70 -22.54
N ALA A 77 -23.29 16.22 -23.38
CA ALA A 77 -22.97 16.57 -24.79
C ALA A 77 -21.93 17.70 -24.85
N ILE A 78 -22.05 18.72 -24.01
CA ILE A 78 -21.06 19.81 -23.89
C ILE A 78 -19.68 19.23 -23.51
N CYS A 79 -19.59 18.37 -22.49
CA CYS A 79 -18.34 17.75 -22.07
C CYS A 79 -17.71 16.91 -23.16
N ARG A 80 -18.52 16.11 -23.88
CA ARG A 80 -18.06 15.31 -25.02
C ARG A 80 -17.55 16.17 -26.16
N SER A 81 -18.31 17.21 -26.55
CA SER A 81 -17.95 18.11 -27.65
C SER A 81 -16.66 18.88 -27.35
N ARG A 82 -16.47 19.35 -26.09
CA ARG A 82 -15.23 19.98 -25.65
C ARG A 82 -14.04 19.02 -25.75
N LEU A 83 -14.15 17.80 -25.23
CA LEU A 83 -13.09 16.79 -25.34
C LEU A 83 -12.69 16.56 -26.79
N ASN A 84 -13.66 16.32 -27.68
CA ASN A 84 -13.37 16.02 -29.08
C ASN A 84 -12.78 17.23 -29.82
N ARG A 85 -13.23 18.43 -29.49
CA ARG A 85 -12.69 19.68 -30.03
C ARG A 85 -11.23 19.87 -29.60
N ILE A 86 -10.91 19.64 -28.30
CA ILE A 86 -9.55 19.69 -27.77
C ILE A 86 -8.67 18.65 -28.47
N GLN A 87 -9.16 17.44 -28.68
CA GLN A 87 -8.43 16.40 -29.43
C GLN A 87 -8.20 16.78 -30.89
N CYS A 88 -9.18 17.42 -31.52
CA CYS A 88 -9.05 17.95 -32.87
C CYS A 88 -7.96 19.04 -32.94
N LEU A 89 -7.96 19.99 -31.99
CA LEU A 89 -6.90 21.00 -31.89
C LEU A 89 -5.52 20.35 -31.69
N PHE A 90 -5.41 19.41 -30.78
CA PHE A 90 -4.17 18.71 -30.47
C PHE A 90 -3.57 17.97 -31.67
N ASN A 91 -4.44 17.29 -32.45
CA ASN A 91 -4.00 16.42 -33.52
C ASN A 91 -3.83 17.16 -34.87
N PHE A 92 -4.64 18.18 -35.15
CA PHE A 92 -4.76 18.72 -36.48
C PHE A 92 -4.44 20.20 -36.61
N TYR A 93 -4.44 20.96 -35.50
CA TYR A 93 -4.25 22.41 -35.53
C TYR A 93 -3.10 22.89 -34.66
N SER A 94 -3.34 23.10 -33.38
CA SER A 94 -2.39 23.72 -32.48
C SER A 94 -2.39 23.05 -31.11
N VAL A 95 -1.25 22.51 -30.71
CA VAL A 95 -1.07 21.91 -29.36
C VAL A 95 -1.24 22.97 -28.27
N ASP A 96 -0.76 24.21 -28.52
CA ASP A 96 -0.90 25.30 -27.54
C ASP A 96 -2.37 25.65 -27.31
N SER A 97 -3.15 25.74 -28.38
CA SER A 97 -4.61 25.98 -28.27
C SER A 97 -5.32 24.84 -27.55
N ALA A 98 -4.93 23.58 -27.81
CA ALA A 98 -5.46 22.42 -27.10
C ALA A 98 -5.15 22.46 -25.60
N ILE A 99 -3.94 22.85 -25.20
CA ILE A 99 -3.51 23.00 -23.80
C ILE A 99 -4.37 24.07 -23.10
N ILE A 100 -4.54 25.23 -23.71
CA ILE A 100 -5.32 26.35 -23.13
C ILE A 100 -6.76 25.91 -22.93
N GLU A 101 -7.40 25.39 -23.96
CA GLU A 101 -8.81 24.98 -23.90
C GLU A 101 -9.05 23.82 -22.95
N ALA A 102 -8.12 22.87 -22.88
CA ALA A 102 -8.19 21.77 -21.92
C ALA A 102 -8.15 22.29 -20.49
N ARG A 103 -7.21 23.20 -20.17
CA ARG A 103 -7.09 23.82 -18.85
C ARG A 103 -8.35 24.55 -18.43
N GLU A 104 -8.96 25.30 -19.34
CA GLU A 104 -10.21 26.03 -19.10
C GLU A 104 -11.42 25.10 -18.95
N SER A 105 -11.43 23.95 -19.64
CA SER A 105 -12.55 23.00 -19.63
C SER A 105 -12.56 22.08 -18.42
N LEU A 106 -11.39 21.72 -17.87
CA LEU A 106 -11.26 20.74 -16.79
C LEU A 106 -12.10 21.06 -15.54
N PRO A 107 -12.12 22.31 -14.99
CA PRO A 107 -12.96 22.63 -13.83
C PRO A 107 -14.46 22.42 -14.09
N PHE A 108 -14.93 22.81 -15.28
CA PHE A 108 -16.33 22.62 -15.66
C PHE A 108 -16.71 21.14 -15.72
N ILE A 109 -15.87 20.31 -16.39
CA ILE A 109 -16.14 18.87 -16.56
C ILE A 109 -16.10 18.14 -15.22
N LEU A 110 -15.17 18.53 -14.32
CA LEU A 110 -15.06 17.96 -12.96
C LEU A 110 -16.31 18.29 -12.13
N ASN A 111 -16.74 19.55 -12.11
CA ASN A 111 -17.94 20.01 -11.40
C ASN A 111 -19.22 19.33 -11.93
N ALA A 112 -19.27 19.06 -13.23
CA ALA A 112 -20.35 18.29 -13.86
C ALA A 112 -20.31 16.80 -13.53
N LYS A 113 -19.31 16.32 -12.80
CA LYS A 113 -19.08 14.90 -12.44
C LYS A 113 -19.01 13.96 -13.65
N GLN A 114 -18.60 14.50 -14.80
CA GLN A 114 -18.43 13.74 -16.04
C GLN A 114 -17.02 13.15 -16.11
N TYR A 115 -16.72 12.24 -15.18
CA TYR A 115 -15.35 11.76 -14.90
C TYR A 115 -14.66 11.11 -16.10
N SER A 116 -15.39 10.36 -16.94
CA SER A 116 -14.83 9.78 -18.16
C SER A 116 -14.26 10.86 -19.09
N PHE A 117 -15.03 11.92 -19.35
CA PHE A 117 -14.57 13.04 -20.17
C PHE A 117 -13.48 13.86 -19.47
N TYR A 118 -13.58 14.01 -18.14
CA TYR A 118 -12.57 14.71 -17.35
C TYR A 118 -11.18 14.09 -17.50
N PHE A 119 -11.06 12.79 -17.23
CA PHE A 119 -9.76 12.13 -17.29
C PHE A 119 -9.24 11.99 -18.72
N SER A 120 -10.10 11.85 -19.72
CA SER A 120 -9.70 11.87 -21.13
C SER A 120 -9.19 13.25 -21.56
N THR A 121 -9.84 14.33 -21.13
CA THR A 121 -9.39 15.71 -21.38
C THR A 121 -8.05 15.97 -20.69
N TYR A 122 -7.93 15.52 -19.43
CA TYR A 122 -6.70 15.68 -18.66
C TYR A 122 -5.52 14.94 -19.30
N ASN A 123 -5.75 13.72 -19.78
CA ASN A 123 -4.73 12.95 -20.52
C ASN A 123 -4.26 13.71 -21.78
N THR A 124 -5.17 14.31 -22.54
CA THR A 124 -4.83 15.13 -23.72
C THR A 124 -4.03 16.38 -23.31
N PHE A 125 -4.42 17.03 -22.21
CA PHE A 125 -3.72 18.17 -21.64
C PHE A 125 -2.27 17.83 -21.27
N ILE A 126 -2.04 16.77 -20.48
CA ILE A 126 -0.71 16.32 -20.07
C ILE A 126 0.13 15.92 -21.30
N SER A 127 -0.47 15.21 -22.25
CA SER A 127 0.20 14.84 -23.50
C SER A 127 0.62 16.08 -24.30
N GLY A 128 -0.19 17.13 -24.27
CA GLY A 128 0.14 18.42 -24.89
C GLY A 128 1.33 19.09 -24.24
N LEU A 129 1.34 19.17 -22.93
CA LEU A 129 2.48 19.70 -22.15
C LEU A 129 3.76 18.92 -22.45
N PHE A 130 3.69 17.60 -22.48
CA PHE A 130 4.83 16.75 -22.81
C PHE A 130 5.35 17.02 -24.25
N LYS A 131 4.43 17.15 -25.22
CA LYS A 131 4.78 17.46 -26.63
C LYS A 131 5.43 18.84 -26.77
N GLN A 132 5.06 19.80 -25.91
CA GLN A 132 5.68 21.12 -25.80
C GLN A 132 6.96 21.14 -24.95
N ARG A 133 7.44 19.96 -24.52
CA ARG A 133 8.62 19.81 -23.64
C ARG A 133 8.50 20.48 -22.28
N ARG A 134 7.29 20.72 -21.79
CA ARG A 134 6.97 21.23 -20.44
C ARG A 134 6.88 20.05 -19.48
N PHE A 135 8.01 19.35 -19.33
CA PHE A 135 8.02 18.02 -18.70
C PHE A 135 7.71 18.06 -17.21
N ASP A 136 8.21 19.07 -16.50
CA ASP A 136 7.94 19.21 -15.06
C ASP A 136 6.46 19.45 -14.80
N GLU A 137 5.87 20.34 -15.58
CA GLU A 137 4.43 20.63 -15.49
C GLU A 137 3.60 19.39 -15.88
N ALA A 138 3.97 18.69 -16.95
CA ALA A 138 3.30 17.45 -17.34
C ALA A 138 3.34 16.39 -16.23
N ARG A 139 4.45 16.29 -15.53
CA ARG A 139 4.61 15.35 -14.41
C ARG A 139 3.78 15.76 -13.20
N GLU A 140 3.80 17.03 -12.84
CA GLU A 140 3.01 17.58 -11.74
C GLU A 140 1.50 17.37 -12.01
N GLU A 141 1.08 17.67 -13.23
CA GLU A 141 -0.30 17.48 -13.66
C GLU A 141 -0.71 15.99 -13.70
N ALA A 142 0.20 15.08 -14.06
CA ALA A 142 -0.07 13.64 -13.98
C ALA A 142 -0.26 13.16 -12.53
N THR A 143 0.49 13.73 -11.59
CA THR A 143 0.32 13.48 -10.15
C THR A 143 -1.01 14.01 -9.65
N THR A 144 -1.36 15.25 -10.01
CA THR A 144 -2.64 15.89 -9.66
C THR A 144 -3.83 15.10 -10.24
N MET A 145 -3.70 14.60 -11.48
CA MET A 145 -4.70 13.73 -12.09
C MET A 145 -4.91 12.45 -11.29
N PHE A 146 -3.84 11.81 -10.83
CA PHE A 146 -3.92 10.61 -9.99
C PHE A 146 -4.58 10.89 -8.64
N GLU A 147 -4.16 11.95 -7.96
CA GLU A 147 -4.72 12.35 -6.66
C GLU A 147 -6.21 12.70 -6.78
N THR A 148 -6.60 13.44 -7.83
CA THR A 148 -8.00 13.76 -8.10
C THR A 148 -8.82 12.48 -8.34
N ALA A 149 -8.29 11.54 -9.15
CA ALA A 149 -8.94 10.27 -9.42
C ALA A 149 -9.14 9.43 -8.13
N GLN A 150 -8.16 9.47 -7.24
CA GLN A 150 -8.23 8.81 -5.94
C GLN A 150 -9.30 9.46 -5.04
N GLN A 151 -9.36 10.79 -4.98
CA GLN A 151 -10.36 11.53 -4.18
C GLN A 151 -11.79 11.25 -4.65
N VAL A 152 -12.02 11.23 -5.97
CA VAL A 152 -13.35 10.95 -6.55
C VAL A 152 -13.62 9.44 -6.73
N LYS A 153 -12.72 8.58 -6.28
CA LYS A 153 -12.82 7.11 -6.32
C LYS A 153 -13.06 6.57 -7.74
N GLN A 154 -12.29 7.04 -8.70
CA GLN A 154 -12.36 6.61 -10.10
C GLN A 154 -11.12 5.77 -10.49
N PRO A 155 -11.18 4.43 -10.42
CA PRO A 155 -10.04 3.56 -10.75
C PRO A 155 -9.52 3.76 -12.17
N VAL A 156 -10.41 3.96 -13.15
CA VAL A 156 -10.02 4.24 -14.54
C VAL A 156 -9.19 5.52 -14.64
N GLY A 157 -9.57 6.58 -13.89
CA GLY A 157 -8.80 7.82 -13.84
C GLY A 157 -7.40 7.62 -13.26
N MET A 158 -7.27 6.84 -12.17
CA MET A 158 -5.96 6.48 -11.61
C MET A 158 -5.12 5.68 -12.61
N THR A 159 -5.74 4.74 -13.31
CA THR A 159 -5.10 3.94 -14.37
C THR A 159 -4.58 4.82 -15.49
N MET A 160 -5.39 5.77 -15.98
CA MET A 160 -5.00 6.71 -17.04
C MET A 160 -3.83 7.61 -16.62
N ALA A 161 -3.82 8.08 -15.38
CA ALA A 161 -2.70 8.87 -14.85
C ALA A 161 -1.39 8.08 -14.83
N LEU A 162 -1.42 6.81 -14.41
CA LEU A 162 -0.26 5.92 -14.42
C LEU A 162 0.18 5.54 -15.84
N GLN A 163 -0.75 5.38 -16.76
CA GLN A 163 -0.45 5.14 -18.18
C GLN A 163 0.29 6.34 -18.78
N VAL A 164 -0.21 7.55 -18.57
CA VAL A 164 0.45 8.78 -19.03
C VAL A 164 1.86 8.91 -18.43
N GLN A 165 2.01 8.70 -17.11
CA GLN A 165 3.31 8.73 -16.44
C GLN A 165 4.26 7.67 -17.01
N GLY A 166 3.79 6.44 -17.23
CA GLY A 166 4.60 5.38 -17.81
C GLY A 166 5.04 5.68 -19.25
N SER A 167 4.17 6.24 -20.08
CA SER A 167 4.52 6.66 -21.44
C SER A 167 5.55 7.81 -21.45
N MET A 168 5.46 8.72 -20.49
CA MET A 168 6.46 9.77 -20.30
C MET A 168 7.84 9.18 -19.94
N TYR A 169 7.88 8.27 -18.97
CA TYR A 169 9.13 7.58 -18.60
C TYR A 169 9.73 6.79 -19.78
N TYR A 170 8.90 6.09 -20.55
CA TYR A 170 9.34 5.40 -21.76
C TYR A 170 10.03 6.36 -22.73
N LYS A 171 9.42 7.49 -23.04
CA LYS A 171 9.96 8.51 -23.98
C LYS A 171 11.23 9.18 -23.46
N LEU A 172 11.42 9.21 -22.14
CA LEU A 172 12.65 9.68 -21.49
C LEU A 172 13.75 8.60 -21.40
N GLY A 173 13.49 7.37 -21.86
CA GLY A 173 14.43 6.25 -21.76
C GLY A 173 14.53 5.63 -20.38
N LEU A 174 13.63 5.98 -19.45
CA LEU A 174 13.56 5.50 -18.07
C LEU A 174 12.67 4.24 -17.98
N TYR A 175 13.12 3.17 -18.65
CA TYR A 175 12.27 1.98 -18.90
C TYR A 175 11.84 1.23 -17.64
N ASP A 176 12.68 1.17 -16.60
CA ASP A 176 12.30 0.51 -15.33
C ASP A 176 11.17 1.25 -14.61
N GLN A 177 11.23 2.60 -14.61
CA GLN A 177 10.15 3.43 -14.06
C GLN A 177 8.89 3.35 -14.92
N ALA A 178 9.05 3.26 -16.25
CA ALA A 178 7.94 3.07 -17.16
C ALA A 178 7.23 1.74 -16.86
N LEU A 179 7.95 0.62 -16.76
CA LEU A 179 7.39 -0.68 -16.38
C LEU A 179 6.68 -0.61 -15.03
N THR A 180 7.33 -0.03 -14.02
CA THR A 180 6.75 0.09 -12.68
C THR A 180 5.42 0.86 -12.68
N SER A 181 5.35 1.99 -13.39
CA SER A 181 4.12 2.79 -13.47
C SER A 181 3.03 2.08 -14.26
N LEU A 182 3.37 1.45 -15.38
CA LEU A 182 2.41 0.76 -16.24
C LEU A 182 1.89 -0.54 -15.60
N GLU A 183 2.74 -1.34 -14.95
CA GLU A 183 2.35 -2.55 -14.21
C GLU A 183 1.44 -2.20 -13.03
N LYS A 184 1.74 -1.10 -12.32
CA LYS A 184 0.85 -0.56 -11.29
C LYS A 184 -0.49 -0.10 -11.88
N GLY A 185 -0.47 0.52 -13.07
CA GLY A 185 -1.66 0.92 -13.80
C GLY A 185 -2.56 -0.26 -14.12
N ILE A 186 -2.01 -1.35 -14.67
CA ILE A 186 -2.81 -2.55 -14.99
C ILE A 186 -3.33 -3.26 -13.73
N ALA A 187 -2.57 -3.23 -12.63
CA ALA A 187 -2.98 -3.85 -11.36
C ALA A 187 -4.19 -3.17 -10.71
N ILE A 188 -4.38 -1.87 -10.92
CA ILE A 188 -5.54 -1.11 -10.39
C ILE A 188 -6.65 -0.90 -11.42
N CYS A 189 -6.39 -1.23 -12.69
CA CYS A 189 -7.39 -1.15 -13.74
C CYS A 189 -8.56 -2.09 -13.42
N PRO A 190 -9.81 -1.64 -13.54
CA PRO A 190 -10.96 -2.54 -13.45
C PRO A 190 -10.87 -3.65 -14.48
N THR A 191 -11.54 -4.78 -14.23
CA THR A 191 -11.60 -5.85 -15.23
C THR A 191 -12.38 -5.40 -16.47
N TYR A 192 -11.79 -5.61 -17.65
CA TYR A 192 -12.45 -5.31 -18.92
C TYR A 192 -13.64 -6.25 -19.22
N GLU A 193 -13.74 -7.37 -18.51
CA GLU A 193 -14.84 -8.33 -18.65
C GLU A 193 -16.20 -7.74 -18.27
N ASN A 194 -16.25 -6.61 -17.57
CA ASN A 194 -17.48 -5.86 -17.34
C ASN A 194 -18.02 -5.16 -18.60
N GLY A 195 -17.29 -5.19 -19.71
CA GLY A 195 -17.71 -4.68 -21.01
C GLY A 195 -17.69 -3.16 -21.15
N GLU A 196 -17.12 -2.43 -20.19
CA GLU A 196 -16.99 -0.97 -20.28
C GLU A 196 -15.97 -0.58 -21.35
N ASN A 197 -16.41 0.17 -22.37
CA ASN A 197 -15.55 0.52 -23.51
C ASN A 197 -14.29 1.30 -23.08
N GLN A 198 -14.39 2.15 -22.06
CA GLN A 198 -13.24 2.91 -21.56
C GLN A 198 -12.19 2.01 -20.89
N VAL A 199 -12.64 0.98 -20.15
CA VAL A 199 -11.75 0.00 -19.51
C VAL A 199 -11.06 -0.86 -20.58
N LEU A 200 -11.81 -1.32 -21.59
CA LEU A 200 -11.25 -2.05 -22.72
C LEU A 200 -10.15 -1.26 -23.44
N TYR A 201 -10.43 0.02 -23.70
CA TYR A 201 -9.49 0.92 -24.36
C TYR A 201 -8.20 1.12 -23.52
N ILE A 202 -8.35 1.51 -22.24
CA ILE A 202 -7.16 1.81 -21.42
C ILE A 202 -6.33 0.55 -21.16
N SER A 203 -6.97 -0.62 -21.04
CA SER A 203 -6.27 -1.90 -20.90
C SER A 203 -5.44 -2.23 -22.13
N ALA A 204 -5.99 -2.03 -23.33
CA ALA A 204 -5.26 -2.21 -24.59
C ALA A 204 -4.04 -1.30 -24.66
N VAL A 205 -4.21 0.00 -24.41
CA VAL A 205 -3.13 1.00 -24.42
C VAL A 205 -2.04 0.65 -23.38
N LEU A 206 -2.42 0.19 -22.19
CA LEU A 206 -1.45 -0.24 -21.19
C LEU A 206 -0.63 -1.44 -21.65
N TYR A 207 -1.26 -2.47 -22.22
CA TYR A 207 -0.53 -3.64 -22.73
C TYR A 207 0.40 -3.27 -23.88
N GLU A 208 0.01 -2.34 -24.77
CA GLU A 208 0.89 -1.84 -25.82
C GLU A 208 2.13 -1.15 -25.24
N TRP A 209 1.97 -0.23 -24.30
CA TRP A 209 3.11 0.45 -23.66
C TRP A 209 3.98 -0.51 -22.86
N LEU A 210 3.39 -1.46 -22.15
CA LEU A 210 4.12 -2.51 -21.41
C LEU A 210 4.94 -3.38 -22.39
N PHE A 211 4.32 -3.77 -23.49
CA PHE A 211 4.98 -4.55 -24.54
C PHE A 211 6.14 -3.77 -25.16
N MET A 212 5.92 -2.53 -25.57
CA MET A 212 6.97 -1.67 -26.14
C MET A 212 8.12 -1.43 -25.16
N THR A 213 7.80 -1.25 -23.88
CA THR A 213 8.82 -1.09 -22.83
C THR A 213 9.62 -2.37 -22.63
N ALA A 214 8.96 -3.53 -22.63
CA ALA A 214 9.62 -4.83 -22.52
C ALA A 214 10.55 -5.11 -23.72
N LEU A 215 10.19 -4.66 -24.94
CA LEU A 215 11.06 -4.72 -26.11
C LEU A 215 12.35 -3.91 -25.91
N LYS A 216 12.26 -2.69 -25.34
CA LYS A 216 13.41 -1.82 -25.10
C LYS A 216 14.39 -2.41 -24.08
N VAL A 217 13.91 -3.12 -23.08
CA VAL A 217 14.76 -3.82 -22.09
C VAL A 217 15.11 -5.27 -22.49
N ASN A 218 14.63 -5.71 -23.66
CA ASN A 218 14.83 -7.06 -24.21
C ASN A 218 14.41 -8.19 -23.27
N ASP A 219 13.30 -8.00 -22.52
CA ASP A 219 12.72 -8.98 -21.61
C ASP A 219 11.75 -9.90 -22.35
N THR A 220 12.25 -11.05 -22.81
CA THR A 220 11.48 -12.00 -23.64
C THR A 220 10.26 -12.58 -22.89
N GLU A 221 10.33 -12.74 -21.59
CA GLU A 221 9.21 -13.25 -20.78
C GLU A 221 8.08 -12.21 -20.73
N ARG A 222 8.40 -10.96 -20.41
CA ARG A 222 7.44 -9.85 -20.40
C ARG A 222 6.85 -9.59 -21.78
N ILE A 223 7.67 -9.63 -22.84
CA ILE A 223 7.21 -9.50 -24.24
C ILE A 223 6.12 -10.53 -24.53
N SER A 224 6.36 -11.82 -24.21
CA SER A 224 5.34 -12.85 -24.43
C SER A 224 4.09 -12.62 -23.59
N ARG A 225 4.25 -12.36 -22.30
CA ARG A 225 3.13 -12.15 -21.37
C ARG A 225 2.21 -11.01 -21.81
N TYR A 226 2.78 -9.88 -22.22
CA TYR A 226 1.94 -8.74 -22.60
C TYR A 226 1.31 -8.93 -23.99
N ALA A 227 1.98 -9.59 -24.93
CA ALA A 227 1.39 -9.98 -26.20
C ALA A 227 0.18 -10.93 -26.01
N ASP A 228 0.32 -11.91 -25.13
CA ASP A 228 -0.75 -12.87 -24.82
C ASP A 228 -1.90 -12.19 -24.07
N SER A 229 -1.61 -11.26 -23.15
CA SER A 229 -2.63 -10.47 -22.45
C SER A 229 -3.43 -9.58 -23.39
N TYR A 230 -2.75 -8.93 -24.34
CA TYR A 230 -3.42 -8.15 -25.39
C TYR A 230 -4.29 -9.02 -26.27
N ALA A 231 -3.80 -10.20 -26.66
CA ALA A 231 -4.57 -11.14 -27.47
C ALA A 231 -5.82 -11.67 -26.74
N ALA A 232 -5.71 -11.95 -25.45
CA ALA A 232 -6.85 -12.34 -24.62
C ALA A 232 -7.94 -11.25 -24.59
N LEU A 233 -7.52 -9.97 -24.43
CA LEU A 233 -8.45 -8.83 -24.47
C LEU A 233 -9.16 -8.74 -25.84
N VAL A 234 -8.44 -8.90 -26.95
CA VAL A 234 -9.02 -8.84 -28.30
C VAL A 234 -9.99 -10.00 -28.53
N ASN A 235 -9.62 -11.22 -28.14
CA ASN A 235 -10.51 -12.39 -28.23
C ASN A 235 -11.80 -12.17 -27.43
N TRP A 236 -11.70 -11.65 -26.20
CA TRP A 236 -12.86 -11.33 -25.40
C TRP A 236 -13.77 -10.29 -26.09
N ARG A 237 -13.20 -9.26 -26.74
CA ARG A 237 -13.96 -8.27 -27.52
C ARG A 237 -14.73 -8.93 -28.65
N ASP A 238 -14.07 -9.79 -29.41
CA ASP A 238 -14.67 -10.48 -30.58
C ASP A 238 -15.81 -11.42 -30.12
N GLU A 239 -15.62 -12.18 -29.06
CA GLU A 239 -16.64 -13.06 -28.48
C GLU A 239 -17.88 -12.32 -27.98
N HIS A 240 -17.71 -11.05 -27.51
CA HIS A 240 -18.79 -10.22 -27.00
C HIS A 240 -19.32 -9.21 -28.02
N GLY A 241 -19.03 -9.40 -29.30
CA GLY A 241 -19.54 -8.59 -30.39
C GLY A 241 -19.08 -7.12 -30.40
N LYS A 242 -17.95 -6.83 -29.75
CA LYS A 242 -17.32 -5.49 -29.73
C LYS A 242 -16.49 -5.31 -31.01
N VAL A 243 -17.16 -5.24 -32.15
CA VAL A 243 -16.53 -5.14 -33.48
C VAL A 243 -15.61 -3.93 -33.57
N ASP A 244 -14.43 -4.14 -34.17
CA ASP A 244 -13.49 -3.06 -34.51
C ASP A 244 -13.55 -2.80 -36.03
N PRO A 245 -14.24 -1.75 -36.48
CA PRO A 245 -14.38 -1.46 -37.90
C PRO A 245 -13.08 -0.99 -38.56
N THR A 246 -12.05 -0.66 -37.76
CA THR A 246 -10.75 -0.24 -38.28
C THR A 246 -9.77 -1.40 -38.45
N GLY A 247 -10.06 -2.55 -37.87
CA GLY A 247 -9.15 -3.69 -37.84
C GLY A 247 -7.90 -3.46 -36.98
N HIS A 248 -7.83 -2.36 -36.22
CA HIS A 248 -6.65 -2.02 -35.42
C HIS A 248 -6.33 -3.10 -34.36
N TYR A 249 -7.31 -3.47 -33.54
CA TYR A 249 -7.10 -4.44 -32.46
C TYR A 249 -6.65 -5.83 -32.98
N PRO A 250 -7.32 -6.44 -33.97
CA PRO A 250 -6.88 -7.73 -34.49
C PRO A 250 -5.51 -7.67 -35.20
N VAL A 251 -5.17 -6.55 -35.88
CA VAL A 251 -3.86 -6.37 -36.51
C VAL A 251 -2.79 -6.21 -35.43
N THR A 252 -3.00 -5.35 -34.44
CA THR A 252 -2.06 -5.13 -33.34
C THR A 252 -1.83 -6.42 -32.54
N SER A 253 -2.88 -7.14 -32.19
CA SER A 253 -2.78 -8.41 -31.45
C SER A 253 -1.84 -9.40 -32.14
N ARG A 254 -2.06 -9.64 -33.44
CA ARG A 254 -1.24 -10.57 -34.22
C ARG A 254 0.20 -10.07 -34.40
N SER A 255 0.38 -8.76 -34.48
CA SER A 255 1.69 -8.14 -34.61
C SER A 255 2.51 -8.29 -33.35
N LEU A 256 1.93 -8.02 -32.18
CA LEU A 256 2.62 -8.20 -30.88
C LEU A 256 2.98 -9.67 -30.65
N GLN A 257 2.08 -10.60 -30.98
CA GLN A 257 2.37 -12.03 -30.93
C GLN A 257 3.48 -12.44 -31.92
N ALA A 258 3.45 -11.89 -33.14
CA ALA A 258 4.49 -12.15 -34.12
C ALA A 258 5.88 -11.69 -33.61
N PHE A 259 5.97 -10.50 -32.99
CA PHE A 259 7.19 -10.05 -32.33
C PHE A 259 7.66 -11.02 -31.25
N SER A 260 6.74 -11.49 -30.40
CA SER A 260 7.08 -12.47 -29.36
C SER A 260 7.71 -13.74 -29.97
N PHE A 261 7.17 -14.23 -31.09
CA PHE A 261 7.75 -15.36 -31.81
C PHE A 261 9.09 -15.04 -32.46
N LEU A 262 9.26 -13.83 -33.03
CA LEU A 262 10.56 -13.40 -33.59
C LEU A 262 11.65 -13.37 -32.52
N LYS A 263 11.36 -12.86 -31.32
CA LYS A 263 12.31 -12.85 -30.19
C LYS A 263 12.72 -14.27 -29.73
N LYS A 264 11.87 -15.26 -30.03
CA LYS A 264 12.16 -16.70 -29.77
C LYS A 264 12.78 -17.40 -30.98
N GLY A 265 13.04 -16.69 -32.09
CA GLY A 265 13.55 -17.29 -33.34
C GLY A 265 12.54 -18.13 -34.13
N GLN A 266 11.25 -18.05 -33.78
CA GLN A 266 10.17 -18.84 -34.41
C GLN A 266 9.60 -18.10 -35.62
N ILE A 267 10.39 -18.05 -36.70
CA ILE A 267 10.09 -17.26 -37.91
C ILE A 267 8.82 -17.72 -38.62
N LYS A 268 8.53 -19.03 -38.65
CA LYS A 268 7.36 -19.59 -39.34
C LYS A 268 6.05 -19.12 -38.71
N GLU A 269 5.98 -19.17 -37.38
CA GLU A 269 4.82 -18.74 -36.58
C GLU A 269 4.60 -17.24 -36.72
N ALA A 270 5.67 -16.45 -36.64
CA ALA A 270 5.61 -15.00 -36.82
C ALA A 270 5.07 -14.64 -38.22
N ARG A 271 5.58 -15.29 -39.28
CA ARG A 271 5.09 -15.08 -40.65
C ARG A 271 3.61 -15.39 -40.79
N ARG A 272 3.15 -16.54 -40.26
CA ARG A 272 1.75 -16.94 -40.29
C ARG A 272 0.84 -15.86 -39.66
N LEU A 273 1.22 -15.34 -38.50
CA LEU A 273 0.45 -14.32 -37.80
C LEU A 273 0.40 -13.00 -38.57
N LEU A 274 1.52 -12.58 -39.18
CA LEU A 274 1.55 -11.37 -40.01
C LEU A 274 0.73 -11.54 -41.29
N ASP A 275 0.75 -12.70 -41.93
CA ASP A 275 -0.07 -13.01 -43.10
C ASP A 275 -1.59 -13.02 -42.74
N GLU A 276 -1.93 -13.47 -41.54
CA GLU A 276 -3.29 -13.37 -41.00
C GLU A 276 -3.68 -11.91 -40.70
N ALA A 277 -2.76 -11.12 -40.13
CA ALA A 277 -3.02 -9.71 -39.80
C ALA A 277 -3.41 -8.87 -41.02
N VAL A 278 -2.80 -9.13 -42.18
CA VAL A 278 -3.10 -8.42 -43.44
C VAL A 278 -4.60 -8.46 -43.80
N ARG A 279 -5.33 -9.53 -43.41
CA ARG A 279 -6.76 -9.68 -43.70
C ARG A 279 -7.63 -8.67 -42.98
N PHE A 280 -7.12 -8.05 -41.93
CA PHE A 280 -7.81 -7.06 -41.10
C PHE A 280 -7.38 -5.62 -41.42
N ILE A 281 -6.36 -5.44 -42.27
CA ILE A 281 -5.92 -4.11 -42.70
C ILE A 281 -6.97 -3.52 -43.65
N HIS A 282 -7.56 -2.40 -43.23
CA HIS A 282 -8.61 -1.75 -44.00
C HIS A 282 -8.00 -0.76 -45.00
N PRO A 283 -8.33 -0.86 -46.32
CA PRO A 283 -7.70 -0.04 -47.35
C PRO A 283 -7.88 1.48 -47.19
N GLN A 284 -8.94 1.89 -46.50
CA GLN A 284 -9.23 3.32 -46.27
C GLN A 284 -8.55 3.87 -45.01
N ILE A 285 -7.99 3.03 -44.18
CA ILE A 285 -7.23 3.43 -42.98
C ILE A 285 -5.77 3.67 -43.40
N PRO A 286 -5.19 4.82 -43.06
CA PRO A 286 -3.79 5.09 -43.38
C PRO A 286 -2.85 4.01 -42.86
N ALA A 287 -1.85 3.63 -43.66
CA ALA A 287 -0.92 2.55 -43.31
C ALA A 287 -0.22 2.76 -41.94
N ASN A 288 0.06 4.01 -41.63
CA ASN A 288 0.65 4.40 -40.35
C ASN A 288 -0.24 4.16 -39.11
N ALA A 289 -1.53 3.82 -39.30
CA ALA A 289 -2.40 3.38 -38.21
C ALA A 289 -2.07 1.94 -37.72
N TYR A 290 -1.26 1.22 -38.50
CA TYR A 290 -0.88 -0.16 -38.22
C TYR A 290 0.65 -0.27 -37.94
N GLU A 291 1.22 0.68 -37.20
CA GLU A 291 2.67 0.77 -36.94
C GLU A 291 3.26 -0.54 -36.41
N HIS A 292 2.63 -1.20 -35.43
CA HIS A 292 3.12 -2.47 -34.88
C HIS A 292 3.19 -3.60 -35.93
N PHE A 293 2.33 -3.56 -36.93
CA PHE A 293 2.38 -4.50 -38.04
C PHE A 293 3.62 -4.25 -38.92
N TYR A 294 3.90 -2.99 -39.26
CA TYR A 294 5.04 -2.66 -40.08
C TYR A 294 6.36 -2.87 -39.33
N GLU A 295 6.40 -2.58 -38.03
CA GLU A 295 7.55 -2.90 -37.17
C GLU A 295 7.83 -4.40 -37.14
N ALA A 296 6.80 -5.23 -36.85
CA ALA A 296 6.95 -6.69 -36.79
C ALA A 296 7.34 -7.28 -38.14
N ARG A 297 6.74 -6.77 -39.25
CA ARG A 297 7.06 -7.23 -40.59
C ARG A 297 8.46 -6.82 -41.02
N ARG A 298 8.92 -5.61 -40.66
CA ARG A 298 10.29 -5.16 -40.85
C ARG A 298 11.28 -6.10 -40.17
N GLU A 299 11.04 -6.45 -38.90
CA GLU A 299 11.90 -7.35 -38.14
C GLU A 299 11.96 -8.75 -38.79
N LEU A 300 10.82 -9.30 -39.19
CA LEU A 300 10.75 -10.56 -39.92
C LEU A 300 11.57 -10.52 -41.23
N ARG A 301 11.42 -9.43 -42.02
CA ARG A 301 12.13 -9.23 -43.29
C ARG A 301 13.64 -9.11 -43.07
N GLU A 302 14.05 -8.36 -42.06
CA GLU A 302 15.47 -8.23 -41.66
C GLU A 302 16.03 -9.61 -41.28
N MET A 303 15.36 -10.38 -40.45
CA MET A 303 15.82 -11.73 -40.05
C MET A 303 15.86 -12.72 -41.20
N THR A 304 15.10 -12.50 -42.25
CA THR A 304 15.07 -13.35 -43.46
C THR A 304 15.90 -12.81 -44.62
N GLY A 305 16.63 -11.68 -44.44
CA GLY A 305 17.50 -11.07 -45.46
C GLY A 305 16.76 -10.23 -46.51
N ASP A 306 15.47 -9.99 -46.38
CA ASP A 306 14.68 -9.08 -47.26
C ASP A 306 14.89 -7.63 -46.82
N TYR A 307 16.10 -7.11 -46.93
CA TYR A 307 16.43 -5.75 -46.53
C TYR A 307 15.68 -4.69 -47.33
N GLN A 308 15.42 -4.94 -48.63
CA GLN A 308 14.66 -3.99 -49.45
C GLN A 308 13.17 -3.88 -49.03
N GLY A 309 12.58 -5.00 -48.66
CA GLY A 309 11.25 -5.01 -48.09
C GLY A 309 11.22 -4.31 -46.72
N ALA A 310 12.20 -4.57 -45.86
CA ALA A 310 12.34 -3.92 -44.56
C ALA A 310 12.48 -2.40 -44.65
N ILE A 311 13.28 -1.89 -45.63
CA ILE A 311 13.41 -0.45 -45.90
C ILE A 311 12.07 0.19 -46.27
N LYS A 312 11.21 -0.49 -47.08
CA LYS A 312 9.90 0.02 -47.44
C LYS A 312 8.97 0.12 -46.22
N ASP A 313 9.08 -0.84 -45.27
CA ASP A 313 8.33 -0.76 -44.02
C ASP A 313 8.82 0.42 -43.17
N MET A 314 10.14 0.67 -43.14
CA MET A 314 10.69 1.83 -42.46
C MET A 314 10.26 3.17 -43.05
N ASP A 315 9.99 3.25 -44.37
CA ASP A 315 9.44 4.47 -44.98
C ASP A 315 8.07 4.82 -44.40
N ILE A 316 7.26 3.80 -44.15
CA ILE A 316 5.93 3.96 -43.56
C ILE A 316 6.05 4.41 -42.10
N LEU A 317 6.96 3.79 -41.35
CA LEU A 317 7.19 4.12 -39.94
C LEU A 317 7.77 5.53 -39.77
N LEU A 318 8.75 5.92 -40.59
CA LEU A 318 9.29 7.28 -40.59
C LEU A 318 8.23 8.34 -40.88
N ALA A 319 7.33 8.09 -41.86
CA ALA A 319 6.20 8.97 -42.12
C ALA A 319 5.20 9.00 -40.96
N ALA A 320 5.08 7.89 -40.25
CA ALA A 320 4.28 7.77 -39.03
C ALA A 320 4.84 8.63 -37.89
N HIS A 321 6.12 8.62 -37.67
CA HIS A 321 6.77 9.20 -36.53
C HIS A 321 7.34 10.62 -36.77
N GLU A 322 7.10 11.25 -37.92
CA GLU A 322 7.63 12.59 -38.27
C GLU A 322 7.36 13.66 -37.20
N GLY A 323 6.29 13.52 -36.43
CA GLY A 323 5.91 14.44 -35.36
C GLY A 323 6.37 14.04 -33.95
N ASP A 324 7.02 12.88 -33.77
CA ASP A 324 7.57 12.40 -32.50
C ASP A 324 9.06 12.11 -32.65
N LEU A 325 9.87 13.08 -32.25
CA LEU A 325 11.32 13.04 -32.45
C LEU A 325 12.00 11.81 -31.84
N SER A 326 11.46 11.25 -30.76
CA SER A 326 12.04 10.07 -30.09
C SER A 326 11.96 8.85 -31.01
N PHE A 327 10.78 8.53 -31.49
CA PHE A 327 10.57 7.42 -32.43
C PHE A 327 11.22 7.69 -33.79
N TYR A 328 11.09 8.93 -34.30
CA TYR A 328 11.68 9.32 -35.58
C TYR A 328 13.18 9.13 -35.62
N MET A 329 13.90 9.44 -34.55
CA MET A 329 15.36 9.23 -34.46
C MET A 329 15.74 7.75 -34.46
N ASP A 330 15.00 6.93 -33.71
CA ASP A 330 15.22 5.48 -33.69
C ASP A 330 15.01 4.88 -35.09
N ASP A 331 13.97 5.33 -35.79
CA ASP A 331 13.65 4.90 -37.15
C ASP A 331 14.70 5.31 -38.17
N LEU A 332 15.21 6.56 -38.09
CA LEU A 332 16.30 7.03 -38.96
C LEU A 332 17.53 6.13 -38.81
N LEU A 333 17.93 5.84 -37.58
CA LEU A 333 19.06 4.97 -37.28
C LEU A 333 18.83 3.56 -37.83
N LYS A 334 17.63 2.98 -37.57
CA LYS A 334 17.30 1.63 -38.01
C LYS A 334 17.26 1.51 -39.54
N LYS A 335 16.73 2.52 -40.23
CA LYS A 335 16.73 2.56 -41.69
C LYS A 335 18.15 2.68 -42.26
N ALA A 336 19.02 3.46 -41.59
CA ALA A 336 20.43 3.58 -42.01
C ALA A 336 21.16 2.22 -41.89
N GLU A 337 20.90 1.45 -40.81
CA GLU A 337 21.43 0.10 -40.64
C GLU A 337 20.97 -0.85 -41.76
N LEU A 338 19.67 -0.83 -42.10
CA LEU A 338 19.13 -1.65 -43.17
C LEU A 338 19.71 -1.29 -44.54
N LEU A 339 19.92 0.01 -44.82
CA LEU A 339 20.59 0.49 -46.05
C LEU A 339 22.03 -0.01 -46.14
N ALA A 340 22.77 -0.02 -45.03
CA ALA A 340 24.09 -0.59 -44.98
C ALA A 340 24.11 -2.08 -45.34
N HIS A 341 23.17 -2.87 -44.75
CA HIS A 341 23.03 -4.29 -45.06
C HIS A 341 22.54 -4.58 -46.49
N SER A 342 21.77 -3.66 -47.08
CA SER A 342 21.27 -3.81 -48.46
C SER A 342 22.32 -3.45 -49.50
N GLY A 343 23.50 -2.95 -49.14
CA GLY A 343 24.57 -2.55 -50.02
C GLY A 343 24.43 -1.14 -50.62
N ASP A 344 23.67 -0.25 -49.98
CA ASP A 344 23.56 1.16 -50.37
C ASP A 344 24.23 2.09 -49.35
N PRO A 345 25.60 2.19 -49.39
CA PRO A 345 26.34 3.01 -48.43
C PRO A 345 26.12 4.52 -48.63
N ARG A 346 25.73 4.97 -49.84
CA ARG A 346 25.51 6.40 -50.10
C ARG A 346 24.27 6.89 -49.38
N SER A 347 23.16 6.17 -49.52
CA SER A 347 21.92 6.49 -48.82
C SER A 347 22.06 6.33 -47.31
N CYS A 348 22.81 5.32 -46.84
CA CYS A 348 23.13 5.12 -45.44
C CYS A 348 23.84 6.35 -44.84
N ILE A 349 24.93 6.84 -45.48
CA ILE A 349 25.67 8.01 -45.04
C ILE A 349 24.79 9.27 -45.02
N SER A 350 23.99 9.48 -46.08
CA SER A 350 23.05 10.62 -46.15
C SER A 350 22.05 10.60 -44.98
N LEU A 351 21.52 9.44 -44.65
CA LEU A 351 20.55 9.28 -43.58
C LEU A 351 21.21 9.45 -42.19
N TYR A 352 22.44 8.96 -42.03
CA TYR A 352 23.23 9.22 -40.82
C TYR A 352 23.51 10.72 -40.60
N HIS A 353 23.77 11.47 -41.67
CA HIS A 353 23.91 12.93 -41.57
C HIS A 353 22.60 13.58 -41.10
N THR A 354 21.46 13.15 -41.63
CA THR A 354 20.16 13.62 -41.19
C THR A 354 19.93 13.28 -39.69
N TYR A 355 20.24 12.04 -39.27
CA TYR A 355 20.16 11.62 -37.88
C TYR A 355 21.01 12.51 -36.96
N ILE A 356 22.30 12.79 -37.36
CA ILE A 356 23.19 13.64 -36.57
C ILE A 356 22.64 15.06 -36.46
N GLN A 357 22.14 15.65 -37.57
CA GLN A 357 21.55 16.99 -37.55
C GLN A 357 20.32 17.06 -36.62
N VAL A 358 19.42 16.08 -36.68
CA VAL A 358 18.25 15.98 -35.79
C VAL A 358 18.72 15.81 -34.36
N LYS A 359 19.64 14.90 -34.09
CA LYS A 359 20.21 14.64 -32.77
C LYS A 359 20.86 15.87 -32.15
N ASP A 360 21.69 16.61 -32.93
CA ASP A 360 22.36 17.82 -32.45
C ASP A 360 21.34 18.95 -32.17
N SER A 361 20.32 19.08 -32.97
CA SER A 361 19.23 20.04 -32.71
C SER A 361 18.42 19.68 -31.43
N VAL A 362 18.25 18.39 -31.16
CA VAL A 362 17.60 17.88 -29.95
C VAL A 362 18.52 18.02 -28.74
N ASN A 363 19.80 17.63 -28.84
CA ASN A 363 20.75 17.66 -27.73
C ASN A 363 21.01 19.07 -27.18
N ARG A 364 21.08 20.09 -28.03
CA ARG A 364 21.28 21.49 -27.58
C ARG A 364 20.11 21.99 -26.69
N LEU A 365 18.92 21.50 -26.93
CA LEU A 365 17.72 21.82 -26.17
C LEU A 365 17.49 20.84 -24.98
N ASP A 366 18.02 19.64 -25.08
CA ASP A 366 17.69 18.52 -24.23
C ASP A 366 18.66 18.30 -23.04
N ILE A 367 19.96 18.72 -23.19
CA ILE A 367 20.93 18.50 -22.10
C ILE A 367 20.55 19.30 -20.85
N ALA A 368 20.14 20.57 -21.00
CA ALA A 368 19.70 21.39 -19.87
C ALA A 368 18.40 20.85 -19.28
N SER A 369 17.45 20.45 -20.14
CA SER A 369 16.17 19.87 -19.73
C SER A 369 16.32 18.49 -19.07
N ARG A 370 17.17 17.61 -19.60
CA ARG A 370 17.43 16.28 -18.99
C ARG A 370 18.17 16.34 -17.66
N MET A 371 19.09 17.29 -17.49
CA MET A 371 19.79 17.49 -16.22
C MET A 371 18.81 17.95 -15.14
N ASP A 372 17.91 18.89 -15.47
CA ASP A 372 16.85 19.31 -14.54
C ASP A 372 15.81 18.21 -14.29
N GLN A 373 15.46 17.42 -15.33
CA GLN A 373 14.52 16.29 -15.20
C GLN A 373 15.07 15.16 -14.34
N LEU A 374 16.32 14.75 -14.55
CA LEU A 374 16.97 13.73 -13.71
C LEU A 374 17.03 14.18 -12.26
N ARG A 375 17.35 15.46 -12.04
CA ARG A 375 17.36 16.05 -10.71
C ARG A 375 15.96 16.03 -10.06
N THR A 376 14.93 16.41 -10.82
CA THR A 376 13.55 16.49 -10.33
C THR A 376 12.95 15.09 -10.11
N ILE A 377 13.22 14.12 -10.99
CA ILE A 377 12.81 12.71 -10.79
C ILE A 377 13.46 12.16 -9.52
N TYR A 378 14.76 12.39 -9.35
CA TYR A 378 15.49 11.95 -8.16
C TYR A 378 14.93 12.59 -6.87
N GLU A 379 14.62 13.89 -6.90
CA GLU A 379 14.05 14.61 -5.75
C GLU A 379 12.64 14.12 -5.40
N VAL A 380 11.81 13.80 -6.40
CA VAL A 380 10.44 13.27 -6.16
C VAL A 380 10.45 11.84 -5.67
N ASP A 381 11.28 10.98 -6.26
CA ASP A 381 11.42 9.61 -5.75
C ASP A 381 11.95 9.61 -4.31
N ARG A 382 12.90 10.51 -4.00
CA ARG A 382 13.37 10.72 -2.63
C ARG A 382 12.26 11.21 -1.71
N LEU A 383 11.47 12.21 -2.10
CA LEU A 383 10.35 12.74 -1.31
C LEU A 383 9.25 11.70 -1.11
N ASN A 384 8.96 10.89 -2.12
CA ASN A 384 7.99 9.80 -2.00
C ASN A 384 8.49 8.68 -1.07
N GLN A 385 9.78 8.35 -1.14
CA GLN A 385 10.41 7.43 -0.19
C GLN A 385 10.37 8.01 1.23
N GLU A 386 10.76 9.27 1.43
CA GLU A 386 10.69 9.94 2.73
C GLU A 386 9.26 9.96 3.30
N ARG A 387 8.24 10.23 2.47
CA ARG A 387 6.82 10.15 2.87
C ARG A 387 6.40 8.72 3.23
N GLN A 388 6.85 7.72 2.48
CA GLN A 388 6.59 6.31 2.81
C GLN A 388 7.28 5.92 4.12
N TYR A 389 8.54 6.31 4.32
CA TYR A 389 9.26 6.09 5.58
C TYR A 389 8.55 6.77 6.75
N ALA A 390 8.17 8.05 6.61
CA ALA A 390 7.45 8.78 7.65
C ALA A 390 6.11 8.10 7.99
N ARG A 391 5.35 7.63 7.01
CA ARG A 391 4.10 6.89 7.21
C ARG A 391 4.35 5.56 7.92
N ASN A 392 5.35 4.80 7.51
CA ASN A 392 5.70 3.52 8.15
C ASN A 392 6.16 3.73 9.59
N TRP A 393 6.93 4.79 9.86
CA TRP A 393 7.32 5.17 11.22
C TRP A 393 6.12 5.58 12.09
N MET A 394 5.15 6.31 11.52
CA MET A 394 3.90 6.63 12.25
C MET A 394 3.12 5.37 12.62
N PHE A 395 2.99 4.41 11.69
CA PHE A 395 2.34 3.12 12.00
C PHE A 395 3.11 2.31 13.05
N ALA A 396 4.44 2.27 12.96
CA ALA A 396 5.28 1.61 13.96
C ALA A 396 5.17 2.27 15.34
N ALA A 397 5.17 3.61 15.39
CA ALA A 397 4.98 4.35 16.64
C ALA A 397 3.58 4.13 17.23
N PHE A 398 2.54 4.14 16.40
CA PHE A 398 1.16 3.88 16.84
C PHE A 398 0.99 2.46 17.40
N THR A 399 1.55 1.45 16.70
CA THR A 399 1.53 0.05 17.19
C THR A 399 2.34 -0.12 18.46
N GLY A 400 3.48 0.57 18.58
CA GLY A 400 4.30 0.60 19.80
C GLY A 400 3.56 1.23 20.99
N CYS A 401 2.89 2.37 20.77
CA CYS A 401 2.05 3.00 21.80
C CYS A 401 0.88 2.11 22.22
N LEU A 402 0.22 1.45 21.28
CA LEU A 402 -0.89 0.52 21.58
C LEU A 402 -0.40 -0.66 22.43
N LEU A 403 0.75 -1.23 22.10
CA LEU A 403 1.38 -2.30 22.88
C LEU A 403 1.72 -1.85 24.30
N LEU A 404 2.27 -0.64 24.46
CA LEU A 404 2.57 -0.04 25.78
C LEU A 404 1.29 0.13 26.62
N VAL A 405 0.21 0.61 26.03
CA VAL A 405 -1.09 0.76 26.69
C VAL A 405 -1.63 -0.60 27.14
N LEU A 406 -1.54 -1.63 26.30
CA LEU A 406 -1.96 -3.00 26.64
C LEU A 406 -1.11 -3.59 27.78
N LEU A 407 0.21 -3.38 27.77
CA LEU A 407 1.11 -3.80 28.85
C LEU A 407 0.80 -3.09 30.16
N LEU A 408 0.54 -1.78 30.12
CA LEU A 408 0.12 -0.99 31.29
C LEU A 408 -1.22 -1.47 31.85
N ALA A 409 -2.19 -1.70 30.99
CA ALA A 409 -3.49 -2.25 31.39
C ALA A 409 -3.34 -3.64 32.04
N GLY A 410 -2.54 -4.51 31.42
CA GLY A 410 -2.20 -5.83 31.98
C GLY A 410 -1.52 -5.73 33.34
N TYR A 411 -0.57 -4.82 33.50
CA TYR A 411 0.11 -4.56 34.77
C TYR A 411 -0.87 -4.05 35.86
N ILE A 412 -1.78 -3.14 35.50
CA ILE A 412 -2.80 -2.62 36.44
C ILE A 412 -3.72 -3.76 36.89
N ILE A 413 -4.23 -4.57 35.97
CA ILE A 413 -5.08 -5.73 36.28
C ILE A 413 -4.34 -6.73 37.16
N TYR A 414 -3.09 -7.05 36.83
CA TYR A 414 -2.25 -7.95 37.65
C TYR A 414 -2.06 -7.40 39.06
N SER A 415 -1.69 -6.11 39.17
CA SER A 415 -1.48 -5.43 40.46
C SER A 415 -2.76 -5.43 41.33
N GLN A 416 -3.93 -5.18 40.72
CA GLN A 416 -5.22 -5.23 41.45
C GLN A 416 -5.54 -6.66 41.92
N ARG A 417 -5.33 -7.68 41.10
CA ARG A 417 -5.53 -9.09 41.50
C ARG A 417 -4.60 -9.51 42.62
N LEU A 418 -3.35 -9.06 42.57
CA LEU A 418 -2.36 -9.34 43.62
C LEU A 418 -2.78 -8.70 44.95
N LYS A 419 -3.21 -7.43 44.93
CA LYS A 419 -3.72 -6.73 46.14
C LYS A 419 -4.94 -7.44 46.71
N ALA A 420 -5.89 -7.86 45.90
CA ALA A 420 -7.08 -8.58 46.34
C ALA A 420 -6.70 -9.94 46.98
N LYS A 421 -5.78 -10.68 46.35
CA LYS A 421 -5.27 -11.96 46.87
C LYS A 421 -4.58 -11.77 48.25
N ASN A 422 -3.77 -10.74 48.38
CA ASN A 422 -3.07 -10.44 49.64
C ASN A 422 -4.06 -10.04 50.74
N GLN A 423 -5.14 -9.33 50.44
CA GLN A 423 -6.19 -9.00 51.42
C GLN A 423 -6.91 -10.25 51.94
N VAL A 424 -7.25 -11.17 51.05
CA VAL A 424 -7.88 -12.44 51.46
C VAL A 424 -6.94 -13.26 52.33
N LEU A 425 -5.66 -13.30 51.98
CA LEU A 425 -4.64 -14.01 52.76
C LEU A 425 -4.52 -13.39 54.15
N TYR A 426 -4.42 -12.06 54.26
CA TYR A 426 -4.33 -11.35 55.54
C TYR A 426 -5.52 -11.68 56.45
N ARG A 427 -6.77 -11.65 55.96
CA ARG A 427 -7.97 -12.00 56.72
C ARG A 427 -7.93 -13.44 57.24
N ARG A 428 -7.51 -14.39 56.42
CA ARG A 428 -7.33 -15.78 56.85
C ARG A 428 -6.33 -15.91 58.01
N ILE A 429 -5.22 -15.17 57.93
CA ILE A 429 -4.21 -15.16 58.99
C ILE A 429 -4.82 -14.63 60.30
N GLN A 430 -5.55 -13.52 60.24
CA GLN A 430 -6.21 -12.96 61.43
C GLN A 430 -7.22 -13.93 62.07
N GLU A 431 -7.99 -14.64 61.23
CA GLU A 431 -8.91 -15.67 61.69
C GLU A 431 -8.18 -16.84 62.36
N GLN A 432 -7.06 -17.30 61.81
CA GLN A 432 -6.23 -18.36 62.43
C GLN A 432 -5.67 -17.91 63.76
N ILE A 433 -5.09 -16.74 63.84
CA ILE A 433 -4.54 -16.20 65.13
C ILE A 433 -5.68 -16.11 66.15
N ARG A 434 -6.87 -15.66 65.74
CA ARG A 434 -8.00 -15.56 66.65
C ARG A 434 -8.49 -16.94 67.14
N GLN A 435 -8.46 -17.97 66.29
CA GLN A 435 -8.85 -19.34 66.67
C GLN A 435 -7.81 -19.95 67.59
N GLU A 436 -6.51 -19.76 67.33
CA GLU A 436 -5.43 -20.22 68.21
C GLU A 436 -5.51 -19.58 69.61
N ASN A 437 -5.73 -18.27 69.69
CA ASN A 437 -5.88 -17.56 70.96
C ASN A 437 -7.10 -18.09 71.79
N LYS A 438 -8.23 -18.37 71.11
CA LYS A 438 -9.38 -18.97 71.77
C LYS A 438 -9.11 -20.38 72.28
N ALA A 439 -8.38 -21.20 71.52
CA ALA A 439 -7.98 -22.54 71.96
C ALA A 439 -7.09 -22.50 73.22
N VAL A 440 -6.12 -21.55 73.26
CA VAL A 440 -5.26 -21.33 74.44
C VAL A 440 -6.09 -20.90 75.67
N GLU A 441 -7.07 -19.98 75.49
CA GLU A 441 -7.98 -19.59 76.58
C GLU A 441 -8.78 -20.77 77.12
N THR A 442 -9.25 -21.67 76.25
CA THR A 442 -9.99 -22.88 76.63
C THR A 442 -9.11 -23.84 77.45
N ILE A 443 -7.85 -23.99 77.10
CA ILE A 443 -6.89 -24.84 77.84
C ILE A 443 -6.62 -24.28 79.25
N LYS A 444 -6.56 -22.95 79.40
CA LYS A 444 -6.35 -22.27 80.72
C LYS A 444 -7.53 -22.48 81.70
N GLN A 445 -8.67 -22.95 81.24
CA GLN A 445 -9.86 -23.20 82.08
C GLN A 445 -9.95 -24.64 82.62
N ILE A 446 -9.02 -25.52 82.29
CA ILE A 446 -8.99 -26.91 82.76
C ILE A 446 -8.51 -26.94 84.22
N PRO A 447 -9.20 -27.64 85.16
CA PRO A 447 -8.83 -27.73 86.57
C PRO A 447 -7.44 -28.36 86.75
N GLU A 448 -6.66 -27.80 87.63
CA GLU A 448 -5.24 -28.13 87.81
C GLU A 448 -5.00 -29.60 88.19
N ASN A 449 -5.99 -30.29 88.77
CA ASN A 449 -5.89 -31.71 89.18
C ASN A 449 -6.02 -32.71 88.01
N ASP A 450 -6.52 -32.28 86.87
CA ASP A 450 -6.76 -33.13 85.64
C ASP A 450 -5.67 -32.95 84.57
N LEU A 451 -4.62 -32.16 84.88
CA LEU A 451 -3.54 -31.86 83.91
C LEU A 451 -2.46 -32.93 83.94
N SER A 452 -2.09 -33.49 82.77
CA SER A 452 -0.87 -34.31 82.65
C SER A 452 0.36 -33.48 83.01
N ARG A 453 1.45 -34.16 83.47
CA ARG A 453 2.68 -33.49 83.80
C ARG A 453 3.25 -32.67 82.63
N GLU A 454 3.17 -33.19 81.47
CA GLU A 454 3.62 -32.54 80.20
C GLU A 454 2.74 -31.33 79.87
N LEU A 455 1.43 -31.42 80.03
CA LEU A 455 0.53 -30.31 79.78
C LEU A 455 0.72 -29.18 80.76
N ARG A 456 0.93 -29.50 82.05
CA ARG A 456 1.24 -28.53 83.09
C ARG A 456 2.58 -27.80 82.81
N LEU A 457 3.62 -28.55 82.36
CA LEU A 457 4.85 -27.96 81.92
C LEU A 457 4.70 -27.04 80.72
N PHE A 458 3.87 -27.41 79.74
CA PHE A 458 3.57 -26.58 78.56
C PHE A 458 2.78 -25.31 78.95
N ILE A 459 1.83 -25.39 79.87
CA ILE A 459 1.10 -24.20 80.35
C ILE A 459 2.10 -23.27 81.11
N ASN A 460 2.93 -23.79 82.01
CA ASN A 460 3.92 -22.99 82.68
C ASN A 460 4.97 -22.34 81.77
N LEU A 461 5.33 -23.03 80.65
CA LEU A 461 6.17 -22.47 79.64
C LEU A 461 5.48 -21.27 78.93
N ASN A 462 4.19 -21.41 78.54
CA ASN A 462 3.45 -20.34 77.94
C ASN A 462 3.30 -19.13 78.86
N GLU A 463 2.94 -19.37 80.11
CA GLU A 463 2.85 -18.30 81.12
C GLU A 463 4.17 -17.56 81.33
N LEU A 464 5.26 -18.31 81.40
CA LEU A 464 6.59 -17.73 81.57
C LEU A 464 6.98 -16.89 80.37
N LEU A 465 6.72 -17.41 79.12
CA LEU A 465 7.01 -16.67 77.89
C LEU A 465 6.09 -15.43 77.74
N GLU A 466 4.80 -15.50 78.05
CA GLU A 466 3.86 -14.37 77.99
C GLU A 466 4.13 -13.30 79.06
N LYS A 467 4.26 -13.69 80.31
CA LYS A 467 4.44 -12.74 81.44
C LYS A 467 5.76 -12.00 81.41
N GLU A 468 6.85 -12.74 81.17
CA GLU A 468 8.22 -12.18 81.24
C GLU A 468 8.71 -11.71 79.85
N LYS A 469 7.96 -11.97 78.74
CA LYS A 469 8.35 -11.70 77.40
C LYS A 469 9.75 -12.17 77.03
N LEU A 470 10.15 -13.31 77.56
CA LEU A 470 11.54 -13.84 77.43
C LEU A 470 11.93 -14.06 75.96
N TYR A 471 10.94 -14.29 75.04
CA TYR A 471 11.15 -14.46 73.63
C TYR A 471 11.79 -13.21 72.98
N THR A 472 11.72 -12.04 73.61
CA THR A 472 12.31 -10.81 73.07
C THR A 472 13.84 -10.79 73.27
N ASP A 473 14.42 -11.64 74.17
CA ASP A 473 15.86 -11.83 74.28
C ASP A 473 16.34 -12.68 73.06
N PRO A 474 17.21 -12.13 72.18
CA PRO A 474 17.74 -12.85 71.03
C PRO A 474 18.59 -14.05 71.38
N THR A 475 19.14 -14.09 72.60
CA THR A 475 20.03 -15.14 73.09
C THR A 475 19.29 -16.28 73.75
N LEU A 476 18.00 -16.13 74.08
CA LEU A 476 17.19 -17.15 74.73
C LEU A 476 17.27 -18.50 74.00
N ASN A 477 17.60 -19.49 74.75
CA ASN A 477 17.76 -20.85 74.27
C ASN A 477 16.99 -21.89 75.11
N ARG A 478 16.96 -23.12 74.63
CA ARG A 478 16.27 -24.24 75.26
C ARG A 478 16.75 -24.52 76.74
N ASP A 479 18.01 -24.34 77.00
CA ASP A 479 18.65 -24.65 78.29
C ASP A 479 18.21 -23.63 79.32
N ASP A 480 18.15 -22.36 78.94
CA ASP A 480 17.63 -21.29 79.80
C ASP A 480 16.18 -21.51 80.22
N LEU A 481 15.37 -21.91 79.30
CA LEU A 481 13.93 -22.22 79.53
C LEU A 481 13.79 -23.45 80.45
N ALA A 482 14.53 -24.52 80.20
CA ALA A 482 14.49 -25.72 81.03
C ALA A 482 14.94 -25.43 82.52
N GLN A 483 15.98 -24.63 82.70
CA GLN A 483 16.44 -24.21 84.02
C GLN A 483 15.38 -23.35 84.73
N ARG A 484 14.78 -22.37 84.09
CA ARG A 484 13.75 -21.50 84.69
C ARG A 484 12.49 -22.24 85.07
N LEU A 485 12.12 -23.27 84.31
CA LEU A 485 10.98 -24.13 84.58
C LEU A 485 11.23 -25.28 85.53
N GLY A 486 12.44 -25.39 86.04
CA GLY A 486 12.84 -26.45 86.96
C GLY A 486 12.73 -27.87 86.36
N THR A 487 13.00 -28.00 85.07
CA THR A 487 12.90 -29.24 84.32
C THR A 487 14.15 -29.57 83.54
N ASN A 488 14.19 -30.71 82.86
CA ASN A 488 15.29 -31.05 81.96
C ASN A 488 14.90 -30.82 80.48
N ARG A 489 15.91 -30.81 79.60
CA ARG A 489 15.72 -30.57 78.14
C ARG A 489 14.77 -31.55 77.49
N THR A 490 14.77 -32.81 77.90
CA THR A 490 13.97 -33.88 77.30
C THR A 490 12.48 -33.64 77.55
N TYR A 491 12.07 -33.39 78.80
CA TYR A 491 10.71 -33.12 79.19
C TYR A 491 10.18 -31.82 78.53
N LEU A 492 11.03 -30.78 78.49
CA LEU A 492 10.65 -29.54 77.80
C LEU A 492 10.41 -29.76 76.32
N MET A 493 11.28 -30.51 75.62
CA MET A 493 11.14 -30.84 74.22
C MET A 493 9.86 -31.67 73.99
N GLU A 494 9.57 -32.65 74.80
CA GLU A 494 8.41 -33.51 74.70
C GLU A 494 7.07 -32.74 74.90
N ALA A 495 7.05 -31.86 75.92
CA ALA A 495 5.89 -30.98 76.15
C ALA A 495 5.63 -30.05 74.97
N VAL A 496 6.68 -29.38 74.42
CA VAL A 496 6.54 -28.52 73.26
C VAL A 496 6.13 -29.32 72.00
N ARG A 497 6.71 -30.51 71.81
CA ARG A 497 6.36 -31.35 70.67
C ARG A 497 4.90 -31.82 70.72
N THR A 498 4.44 -32.24 71.90
CA THR A 498 3.09 -32.79 72.08
C THR A 498 1.99 -31.72 71.98
N TYR A 499 2.21 -30.57 72.62
CA TYR A 499 1.17 -29.53 72.75
C TYR A 499 1.46 -28.26 71.92
N GLY A 500 2.69 -28.06 71.45
CA GLY A 500 3.10 -26.91 70.67
C GLY A 500 3.12 -27.15 69.16
N GLY A 501 2.28 -28.05 68.64
CA GLY A 501 2.13 -28.26 67.19
C GLY A 501 3.30 -29.00 66.52
N ASN A 502 3.91 -29.97 67.23
CA ASN A 502 5.05 -30.78 66.76
C ASN A 502 6.33 -29.95 66.46
N MET A 503 6.45 -28.79 67.07
CA MET A 503 7.57 -27.88 66.91
C MET A 503 8.75 -28.27 67.80
N THR A 504 9.95 -27.90 67.39
CA THR A 504 11.10 -27.86 68.31
C THR A 504 10.98 -26.65 69.24
N VAL A 505 11.63 -26.66 70.41
CA VAL A 505 11.63 -25.52 71.36
C VAL A 505 12.11 -24.22 70.68
N ARG A 506 13.03 -24.32 69.76
CA ARG A 506 13.53 -23.16 68.97
C ARG A 506 12.48 -22.60 68.02
N GLU A 507 11.78 -23.47 67.31
CA GLU A 507 10.67 -23.08 66.42
C GLU A 507 9.52 -22.47 67.22
N TYR A 508 9.24 -23.00 68.38
CA TYR A 508 8.23 -22.48 69.28
C TYR A 508 8.58 -21.05 69.79
N ILE A 509 9.81 -20.80 70.16
CA ILE A 509 10.29 -19.44 70.49
C ILE A 509 10.14 -18.51 69.29
N TYR A 510 10.48 -18.97 68.07
CA TYR A 510 10.28 -18.16 66.86
C TYR A 510 8.78 -17.89 66.58
N ASP A 511 7.88 -18.82 66.90
CA ASP A 511 6.43 -18.59 66.74
C ASP A 511 5.97 -17.44 67.65
N PHE A 512 6.36 -17.42 68.92
CA PHE A 512 6.11 -16.30 69.83
C PHE A 512 6.68 -14.96 69.31
N ARG A 513 7.89 -14.97 68.82
CA ARG A 513 8.52 -13.78 68.20
C ARG A 513 7.76 -13.27 67.00
N LEU A 514 7.31 -14.18 66.15
CA LEU A 514 6.53 -13.83 64.96
C LEU A 514 5.15 -13.30 65.32
N LYS A 515 4.45 -13.90 66.31
CA LYS A 515 3.15 -13.42 66.83
C LYS A 515 3.29 -12.02 67.41
N HIS A 516 4.30 -11.79 68.25
CA HIS A 516 4.58 -10.47 68.79
C HIS A 516 4.92 -9.44 67.72
N ALA A 517 5.72 -9.81 66.71
CA ALA A 517 6.01 -8.94 65.59
C ALA A 517 4.70 -8.60 64.78
N ALA A 518 3.80 -9.58 64.56
CA ALA A 518 2.52 -9.37 63.88
C ALA A 518 1.61 -8.42 64.68
N GLU A 519 1.60 -8.50 65.99
CA GLU A 519 0.88 -7.57 66.87
C GLU A 519 1.43 -6.14 66.77
N LEU A 520 2.78 -5.97 66.81
CA LEU A 520 3.43 -4.67 66.67
C LEU A 520 3.21 -4.09 65.25
N LEU A 521 3.20 -4.93 64.21
CA LEU A 521 2.87 -4.52 62.86
C LEU A 521 1.43 -4.12 62.67
N SER A 522 0.51 -4.71 63.46
CA SER A 522 -0.91 -4.39 63.49
C SER A 522 -1.24 -3.21 64.38
N SER A 523 -0.37 -2.79 65.27
CA SER A 523 -0.56 -1.67 66.17
C SER A 523 -0.27 -0.34 65.47
N PRO A 524 -0.93 0.78 65.78
CA PRO A 524 -0.61 2.09 65.29
C PRO A 524 0.70 2.59 65.94
N SER A 525 1.82 2.01 65.57
CA SER A 525 3.12 2.39 66.10
C SER A 525 3.98 3.01 65.03
N ALA A 526 4.74 4.07 65.40
CA ALA A 526 5.72 4.70 64.52
C ALA A 526 7.01 3.91 64.39
N LEU A 527 7.06 2.67 64.90
CA LEU A 527 8.27 1.83 64.87
C LEU A 527 8.62 1.40 63.46
N SER A 528 9.87 1.50 63.09
CA SER A 528 10.33 0.94 61.81
C SER A 528 10.24 -0.59 61.82
N ILE A 529 10.20 -1.22 60.63
CA ILE A 529 10.20 -2.68 60.52
C ILE A 529 11.46 -3.28 61.17
N ASP A 530 12.58 -2.57 61.09
CA ASP A 530 13.83 -2.99 61.69
C ASP A 530 13.76 -2.95 63.22
N GLN A 531 13.13 -1.91 63.77
CA GLN A 531 12.91 -1.82 65.22
C GLN A 531 12.00 -2.96 65.69
N ILE A 532 10.89 -3.23 65.00
CA ILE A 532 10.01 -4.35 65.34
C ILE A 532 10.73 -5.70 65.25
N CYS A 533 11.63 -5.90 64.29
CA CYS A 533 12.46 -7.09 64.19
C CYS A 533 13.27 -7.31 65.48
N TYR A 534 13.97 -6.27 65.95
CA TYR A 534 14.80 -6.38 67.16
C TYR A 534 13.96 -6.44 68.42
N ASP A 535 12.92 -5.65 68.55
CA ASP A 535 12.01 -5.65 69.72
C ASP A 535 11.26 -6.99 69.86
N SER A 536 11.10 -7.74 68.78
CA SER A 536 10.53 -9.09 68.79
C SER A 536 11.57 -10.20 69.05
N GLY A 537 12.84 -9.84 69.37
CA GLY A 537 13.88 -10.80 69.73
C GLY A 537 14.61 -11.46 68.55
N PHE A 538 14.50 -10.93 67.33
CA PHE A 538 15.29 -11.44 66.21
C PHE A 538 16.64 -10.76 66.14
N ALA A 539 17.70 -11.57 66.11
CA ALA A 539 19.08 -11.07 65.98
C ALA A 539 19.42 -10.68 64.53
N SER A 540 18.62 -11.07 63.52
CA SER A 540 18.89 -10.86 62.11
C SER A 540 17.65 -10.54 61.34
N ARG A 541 17.66 -9.41 60.62
CA ARG A 541 16.61 -8.97 59.72
C ARG A 541 16.31 -10.01 58.64
N SER A 542 17.33 -10.64 58.07
CA SER A 542 17.15 -11.65 57.02
C SER A 542 16.40 -12.88 57.53
N VAL A 543 16.68 -13.32 58.75
CA VAL A 543 16.00 -14.43 59.41
C VAL A 543 14.53 -14.05 59.69
N PHE A 544 14.31 -12.85 60.24
CA PHE A 544 12.96 -12.32 60.49
C PHE A 544 12.09 -12.28 59.23
N TYR A 545 12.58 -11.64 58.17
CA TYR A 545 11.83 -11.52 56.90
C TYR A 545 11.50 -12.89 56.31
N ARG A 546 12.47 -13.81 56.32
CA ARG A 546 12.28 -15.17 55.79
C ARG A 546 11.24 -15.96 56.59
N LEU A 547 11.37 -15.99 57.93
CA LEU A 547 10.44 -16.73 58.79
C LEU A 547 9.06 -16.09 58.81
N PHE A 548 8.96 -14.77 58.85
CA PHE A 548 7.69 -14.06 58.80
C PHE A 548 6.93 -14.37 57.50
N ARG A 549 7.64 -14.33 56.37
CA ARG A 549 7.03 -14.68 55.08
C ARG A 549 6.66 -16.17 54.97
N GLN A 550 7.44 -17.03 55.56
CA GLN A 550 7.15 -18.48 55.59
C GLN A 550 5.92 -18.78 56.45
N SER A 551 5.76 -18.11 57.56
CA SER A 551 4.63 -18.31 58.51
C SER A 551 3.35 -17.65 58.00
N TYR A 552 3.43 -16.41 57.52
CA TYR A 552 2.25 -15.62 57.17
C TYR A 552 2.01 -15.45 55.65
N GLY A 553 2.92 -15.95 54.80
CA GLY A 553 2.81 -15.80 53.34
C GLY A 553 2.98 -14.37 52.82
N LEU A 554 3.14 -13.39 53.72
CA LEU A 554 3.28 -11.96 53.45
C LEU A 554 4.60 -11.46 54.02
N SER A 555 5.21 -10.46 53.37
CA SER A 555 6.33 -9.75 53.97
C SER A 555 5.84 -8.87 55.14
N PRO A 556 6.71 -8.52 56.13
CA PRO A 556 6.33 -7.61 57.20
C PRO A 556 5.76 -6.28 56.73
N ASN A 557 6.32 -5.74 55.61
CA ASN A 557 5.83 -4.50 55.00
C ASN A 557 4.39 -4.65 54.39
N GLU A 558 4.13 -5.76 53.71
CA GLU A 558 2.82 -6.05 53.16
C GLU A 558 1.77 -6.26 54.24
N TYR A 559 2.15 -6.98 55.29
CA TYR A 559 1.30 -7.23 56.46
C TYR A 559 0.91 -5.92 57.14
N ARG A 560 1.84 -5.01 57.44
CA ARG A 560 1.59 -3.69 58.02
C ARG A 560 0.62 -2.88 57.18
N LYS A 561 0.88 -2.76 55.88
CA LYS A 561 0.00 -2.01 54.97
C LYS A 561 -1.43 -2.55 54.91
N LEU A 562 -1.62 -3.86 55.07
CA LEU A 562 -2.94 -4.47 55.11
C LEU A 562 -3.61 -4.25 56.47
N ALA A 563 -2.85 -4.30 57.59
CA ALA A 563 -3.35 -3.98 58.90
C ALA A 563 -3.82 -2.52 59.04
N GLU A 564 -3.04 -1.57 58.48
CA GLU A 564 -3.40 -0.16 58.46
C GLU A 564 -4.69 0.06 57.67
N LYS A 565 -4.82 -0.57 56.50
CA LYS A 565 -6.01 -0.45 55.64
C LYS A 565 -7.26 -1.07 56.26
N GLU A 566 -7.14 -2.11 57.07
CA GLU A 566 -8.30 -2.76 57.70
C GLU A 566 -8.84 -1.95 58.90
N LYS A 567 -8.05 -1.06 59.45
CA LYS A 567 -8.47 -0.12 60.50
C LYS A 567 -9.12 1.15 59.98
N GLU A 568 -8.85 1.50 58.73
CA GLU A 568 -9.47 2.65 58.05
C GLU A 568 -10.86 2.33 57.48
N ASN A 569 -11.20 1.05 57.34
CA ASN A 569 -12.53 0.56 56.89
C ASN A 569 -13.37 0.11 58.08
#